data_6ade44fe6fffb33217f96a55c9fb383a
#
_entry.id   6ade44fe6fffb33217f96a55c9fb383a
#
_cell.length_a   1.000
_cell.length_b   1.000
_cell.length_c   1.000
_cell.angle_alpha   90.00
_cell.angle_beta   90.00
_cell.angle_gamma   90.00
#
_symmetry.space_group_name_H-M   'P 1'
#
loop_
_entity.id
_entity.type
_entity.pdbx_description
1 polymer ?
#
loop_
_entity_poly.entity_id
_entity_poly.type
_entity_poly.pdbx_seq_one_letter_code
_entity_poly.pdbx_strand_id
1 'polypeptide(L)'
;MAVCARLCGVGQSRRCRRRQRHNQQDQGSDSDMDDEEGVRIVGKTQAVTGGPENPSSLLDLPPELLVGIFSSLPGTELPNLALVCKTFRQILSTETIWRRRCTEEFGMREDLRKIEVVGVSSRELYAKLLHPYRHILGLWQPDIGPYGGLLNVVVDGLFILGWMYLPPHDPRVEDPMRRRPLFRIHMLESNKAAVECMYGHKGPHKGDVQTGKKDEFSTKCNQTDHHRMPGGRQEEFRTWLEEEWGRTLEDIFHEHMQELILMKFIYTSQYDNCLTYRRIYLPPRLPSDLLQPGLFKGTYGSHGLEIIMLSFHGPRARATKLTGDPNVPAGQLTLDVDLNRPVHLPDLEHQRSVEELSRLVLGVHEEAQQEAQSPDVAPQGVAVGEGSVAPQGVAVGEGAVAPQRAAAAKGAVDGDGAEGLDAPSEAQPFVLPLGVMARNEVYPRTCKMCFYGTGLIAGHGFTSPERTPGLFILFDEDRFGFIWLELKSFSLYSRLTDQLAHAYAPNMELFEAMLRNMQSWTS
;
A
#
# COMPACT_ATOMS: atom_id res chain seq x y z
N MET A 1 12.92 29.52 25.59
CA MET A 1 13.04 30.59 24.56
C MET A 1 13.60 30.12 23.22
N ALA A 2 14.40 29.07 23.16
CA ALA A 2 14.90 28.53 21.88
C ALA A 2 13.82 27.86 20.99
N VAL A 3 12.76 27.34 21.57
CA VAL A 3 11.65 26.68 20.85
C VAL A 3 10.78 27.68 20.07
N CYS A 4 10.55 28.89 20.61
CA CYS A 4 9.77 29.91 19.91
C CYS A 4 10.46 30.48 18.66
N ALA A 5 11.79 30.51 18.64
CA ALA A 5 12.55 31.05 17.49
C ALA A 5 12.49 30.13 16.26
N ARG A 6 12.29 28.80 16.47
CA ARG A 6 12.18 27.83 15.36
C ARG A 6 10.77 27.79 14.74
N LEU A 7 9.74 28.17 15.48
CA LEU A 7 8.37 28.28 14.94
C LEU A 7 8.18 29.47 13.98
N CYS A 8 9.05 30.49 14.07
CA CYS A 8 9.00 31.69 13.23
C CYS A 8 9.93 31.66 12.01
N GLY A 9 10.75 30.63 11.86
CA GLY A 9 11.80 30.54 10.83
C GLY A 9 11.33 29.89 9.53
N VAL A 10 11.07 30.73 8.59
CA VAL A 10 11.22 30.66 7.13
C VAL A 10 11.38 29.24 6.55
N GLY A 11 10.29 28.70 6.02
CA GLY A 11 10.34 27.56 5.12
C GLY A 11 11.04 27.92 3.79
N GLN A 12 12.15 27.29 3.50
CA GLN A 12 12.72 27.36 2.16
C GLN A 12 11.80 26.63 1.18
N SER A 13 11.04 27.41 0.45
CA SER A 13 10.23 26.96 -0.68
C SER A 13 11.12 26.31 -1.73
N ARG A 14 11.06 25.00 -1.89
CA ARG A 14 11.61 24.31 -3.06
C ARG A 14 10.78 24.73 -4.29
N ARG A 15 11.35 25.60 -5.11
CA ARG A 15 10.75 26.08 -6.35
C ARG A 15 10.55 24.93 -7.33
N CYS A 16 9.31 24.52 -7.55
CA CYS A 16 8.94 23.71 -8.72
C CYS A 16 9.26 24.48 -10.01
N ARG A 17 10.17 24.00 -10.80
CA ARG A 17 10.49 24.57 -12.13
C ARG A 17 9.30 24.37 -13.07
N ARG A 18 8.65 25.48 -13.39
CA ARG A 18 7.56 25.61 -14.37
C ARG A 18 8.10 25.39 -15.77
N ARG A 19 7.73 24.27 -16.43
CA ARG A 19 7.81 24.14 -17.88
C ARG A 19 6.51 24.66 -18.47
N GLN A 20 6.56 25.86 -19.04
CA GLN A 20 5.51 26.38 -19.91
C GLN A 20 5.53 25.59 -21.23
N ARG A 21 4.41 24.97 -21.58
CA ARG A 21 4.10 24.58 -22.96
C ARG A 21 3.03 25.56 -23.47
N HIS A 22 3.36 26.20 -24.57
CA HIS A 22 2.48 26.98 -25.41
C HIS A 22 1.30 26.12 -25.90
N ASN A 23 0.09 26.58 -25.68
CA ASN A 23 -1.11 26.07 -26.36
C ASN A 23 -1.51 27.10 -27.43
N GLN A 24 -1.47 26.65 -28.68
CA GLN A 24 -2.11 27.35 -29.79
C GLN A 24 -3.63 27.07 -29.73
N GLN A 25 -4.37 28.15 -29.85
CA GLN A 25 -5.79 28.17 -30.11
C GLN A 25 -6.06 27.77 -31.54
N ASP A 26 -7.03 26.88 -31.73
CA ASP A 26 -7.80 26.80 -32.96
C ASP A 26 -9.28 26.88 -32.64
N GLN A 27 -9.89 27.88 -33.26
CA GLN A 27 -11.34 28.14 -33.28
C GLN A 27 -11.98 27.32 -34.39
N GLY A 28 -13.17 26.78 -34.14
CA GLY A 28 -14.02 26.16 -35.17
C GLY A 28 -15.35 25.75 -34.57
N SER A 29 -16.27 26.65 -34.60
CA SER A 29 -17.57 26.69 -35.31
C SER A 29 -18.64 25.71 -34.87
N ASP A 30 -19.72 26.31 -34.39
CA ASP A 30 -21.08 25.79 -34.09
C ASP A 30 -21.69 24.97 -35.20
N SER A 31 -22.51 23.98 -34.82
CA SER A 31 -23.85 23.80 -35.37
C SER A 31 -24.69 22.92 -34.44
N ASP A 32 -25.73 23.54 -33.93
CA ASP A 32 -26.89 22.93 -33.27
C ASP A 32 -27.59 21.92 -34.19
N MET A 33 -28.09 20.84 -33.61
CA MET A 33 -29.37 20.22 -33.98
C MET A 33 -29.86 19.36 -32.82
N ASP A 34 -30.93 19.86 -32.21
CA ASP A 34 -31.89 19.12 -31.42
C ASP A 34 -32.59 18.07 -32.28
N ASP A 35 -32.79 16.88 -31.72
CA ASP A 35 -33.95 16.04 -32.03
C ASP A 35 -34.18 15.02 -30.90
N GLU A 36 -35.19 15.33 -30.09
CA GLU A 36 -35.88 14.37 -29.23
C GLU A 36 -36.82 13.52 -30.08
N GLU A 37 -36.56 12.23 -30.20
CA GLU A 37 -37.61 11.26 -30.58
C GLU A 37 -37.53 10.01 -29.71
N GLY A 38 -38.53 9.90 -28.85
CA GLY A 38 -38.85 8.69 -28.12
C GLY A 38 -39.35 7.58 -29.05
N VAL A 39 -38.56 6.54 -29.24
CA VAL A 39 -38.92 5.38 -30.05
C VAL A 39 -39.52 4.29 -29.17
N ARG A 40 -40.85 4.12 -29.29
CA ARG A 40 -41.59 2.94 -28.84
C ARG A 40 -41.17 1.74 -29.69
N ILE A 41 -40.67 0.69 -29.06
CA ILE A 41 -40.43 -0.60 -29.73
C ILE A 41 -41.76 -1.30 -29.94
N VAL A 42 -42.23 -1.31 -31.18
CA VAL A 42 -43.37 -2.14 -31.62
C VAL A 42 -42.82 -3.46 -32.15
N GLY A 43 -43.04 -4.51 -31.39
CA GLY A 43 -42.71 -5.87 -31.82
C GLY A 43 -43.57 -6.29 -33.03
N LYS A 44 -42.93 -6.60 -34.16
CA LYS A 44 -43.51 -7.37 -35.25
C LYS A 44 -43.16 -8.82 -35.07
N THR A 45 -44.09 -9.60 -34.52
CA THR A 45 -44.07 -11.04 -34.57
C THR A 45 -44.33 -11.51 -36.00
N GLN A 46 -43.32 -11.99 -36.69
CA GLN A 46 -43.49 -12.89 -37.82
C GLN A 46 -43.19 -14.30 -37.36
N ALA A 47 -44.22 -15.14 -37.45
CA ALA A 47 -44.08 -16.57 -37.25
C ALA A 47 -43.26 -17.18 -38.39
N VAL A 48 -42.09 -17.71 -38.11
CA VAL A 48 -41.34 -18.55 -39.03
C VAL A 48 -41.16 -19.92 -38.36
N THR A 49 -41.84 -20.90 -38.96
CA THR A 49 -41.61 -22.32 -38.72
C THR A 49 -40.30 -22.74 -39.36
N GLY A 50 -39.24 -22.86 -38.54
CA GLY A 50 -37.97 -23.40 -38.93
C GLY A 50 -37.27 -23.89 -37.66
N GLY A 51 -36.69 -25.09 -37.66
CA GLY A 51 -35.97 -25.68 -36.54
C GLY A 51 -34.82 -24.82 -36.05
N PRO A 52 -34.12 -25.19 -34.96
CA PRO A 52 -33.07 -24.35 -34.39
C PRO A 52 -31.89 -24.26 -35.35
N GLU A 53 -31.91 -23.22 -36.18
CA GLU A 53 -30.71 -22.81 -36.94
C GLU A 53 -29.66 -22.30 -35.92
N ASN A 54 -28.49 -22.90 -35.90
CA ASN A 54 -27.39 -22.35 -35.15
C ASN A 54 -27.15 -20.89 -35.58
N PRO A 55 -27.08 -19.93 -34.64
CA PRO A 55 -26.86 -18.54 -34.96
C PRO A 55 -25.57 -18.42 -35.78
N SER A 56 -25.68 -17.92 -37.02
CA SER A 56 -24.55 -17.74 -37.92
C SER A 56 -23.78 -16.45 -37.64
N SER A 57 -24.36 -15.57 -36.85
CA SER A 57 -23.78 -14.27 -36.46
C SER A 57 -24.09 -13.96 -35.00
N LEU A 58 -23.20 -13.23 -34.37
CA LEU A 58 -23.39 -12.72 -33.01
C LEU A 58 -24.66 -11.85 -32.90
N LEU A 59 -25.06 -11.22 -34.03
CA LEU A 59 -26.28 -10.38 -34.12
C LEU A 59 -27.57 -11.17 -34.14
N ASP A 60 -27.52 -12.47 -34.38
CA ASP A 60 -28.67 -13.37 -34.35
C ASP A 60 -29.05 -13.80 -32.93
N LEU A 61 -28.16 -13.50 -31.95
CA LEU A 61 -28.43 -13.78 -30.55
C LEU A 61 -29.48 -12.83 -29.98
N PRO A 62 -30.35 -13.31 -29.07
CA PRO A 62 -31.24 -12.46 -28.30
C PRO A 62 -30.47 -11.35 -27.57
N PRO A 63 -31.05 -10.13 -27.46
CA PRO A 63 -30.40 -9.00 -26.77
C PRO A 63 -29.93 -9.33 -25.33
N GLU A 64 -30.66 -10.18 -24.62
CA GLU A 64 -30.38 -10.59 -23.26
C GLU A 64 -29.05 -11.38 -23.17
N LEU A 65 -28.79 -12.24 -24.16
CA LEU A 65 -27.51 -12.97 -24.23
C LEU A 65 -26.35 -12.03 -24.57
N LEU A 66 -26.57 -11.06 -25.45
CA LEU A 66 -25.58 -10.03 -25.76
C LEU A 66 -25.27 -9.15 -24.54
N VAL A 67 -26.28 -8.78 -23.74
CA VAL A 67 -26.10 -8.10 -22.45
C VAL A 67 -25.23 -8.94 -21.52
N GLY A 68 -25.51 -10.24 -21.42
CA GLY A 68 -24.73 -11.18 -20.61
C GLY A 68 -23.25 -11.25 -21.05
N ILE A 69 -23.03 -11.42 -22.37
CA ILE A 69 -21.68 -11.47 -22.97
C ILE A 69 -20.92 -10.15 -22.73
N PHE A 70 -21.54 -9.01 -23.07
CA PHE A 70 -20.86 -7.71 -22.92
C PHE A 70 -20.63 -7.33 -21.45
N SER A 71 -21.51 -7.78 -20.56
CA SER A 71 -21.29 -7.63 -19.12
C SER A 71 -20.06 -8.37 -18.60
N SER A 72 -19.56 -9.37 -19.31
CA SER A 72 -18.37 -10.15 -18.91
C SER A 72 -17.06 -9.55 -19.42
N LEU A 73 -17.14 -8.55 -20.32
CA LEU A 73 -15.96 -7.89 -20.88
C LEU A 73 -15.50 -6.75 -19.96
N PRO A 74 -14.20 -6.42 -19.97
CA PRO A 74 -13.70 -5.25 -19.27
C PRO A 74 -14.39 -3.96 -19.76
N GLY A 75 -14.68 -3.04 -18.84
CA GLY A 75 -15.34 -1.78 -19.19
C GLY A 75 -14.56 -0.92 -20.19
N THR A 76 -13.23 -1.10 -20.26
CA THR A 76 -12.34 -0.43 -21.23
C THR A 76 -12.58 -0.86 -22.68
N GLU A 77 -13.08 -2.07 -22.92
CA GLU A 77 -13.33 -2.60 -24.25
C GLU A 77 -14.73 -2.23 -24.79
N LEU A 78 -15.66 -1.90 -23.91
CA LEU A 78 -17.05 -1.60 -24.27
C LEU A 78 -17.20 -0.40 -25.23
N PRO A 79 -16.43 0.68 -25.11
CA PRO A 79 -16.47 1.78 -26.09
C PRO A 79 -16.11 1.34 -27.50
N ASN A 80 -15.13 0.44 -27.66
CA ASN A 80 -14.71 -0.08 -28.96
C ASN A 80 -15.85 -0.90 -29.59
N LEU A 81 -16.51 -1.74 -28.80
CA LEU A 81 -17.68 -2.51 -29.26
C LEU A 81 -18.85 -1.61 -29.65
N ALA A 82 -19.05 -0.48 -28.98
CA ALA A 82 -20.09 0.49 -29.33
C ALA A 82 -19.91 1.12 -30.71
N LEU A 83 -18.70 1.07 -31.27
CA LEU A 83 -18.38 1.56 -32.60
C LEU A 83 -18.69 0.55 -33.71
N VAL A 84 -18.87 -0.74 -33.40
CA VAL A 84 -19.05 -1.82 -34.39
C VAL A 84 -20.36 -1.68 -35.12
N CYS A 85 -21.50 -1.54 -34.41
CA CYS A 85 -22.82 -1.36 -35.03
C CYS A 85 -23.79 -0.65 -34.09
N LYS A 86 -24.96 -0.21 -34.67
CA LYS A 86 -26.00 0.47 -33.89
C LYS A 86 -26.60 -0.41 -32.81
N THR A 87 -26.82 -1.69 -33.08
CA THR A 87 -27.34 -2.67 -32.10
C THR A 87 -26.42 -2.81 -30.89
N PHE A 88 -25.12 -2.94 -31.08
CA PHE A 88 -24.16 -3.02 -29.99
C PHE A 88 -24.14 -1.74 -29.17
N ARG A 89 -24.18 -0.58 -29.82
CA ARG A 89 -24.26 0.72 -29.13
C ARG A 89 -25.52 0.82 -28.26
N GLN A 90 -26.67 0.36 -28.76
CA GLN A 90 -27.93 0.35 -28.01
C GLN A 90 -27.83 -0.60 -26.80
N ILE A 91 -27.30 -1.81 -26.97
CA ILE A 91 -27.12 -2.78 -25.88
C ILE A 91 -26.15 -2.22 -24.83
N LEU A 92 -25.05 -1.63 -25.26
CA LEU A 92 -24.04 -1.05 -24.38
C LEU A 92 -24.47 0.25 -23.68
N SER A 93 -25.65 0.80 -24.03
CA SER A 93 -26.29 1.87 -23.26
C SER A 93 -27.06 1.35 -22.04
N THR A 94 -27.23 0.02 -21.92
CA THR A 94 -27.98 -0.62 -20.84
C THR A 94 -27.27 -0.43 -19.48
N GLU A 95 -28.00 0.13 -18.52
CA GLU A 95 -27.48 0.45 -17.19
C GLU A 95 -26.92 -0.78 -16.45
N THR A 96 -27.54 -1.95 -16.64
CA THR A 96 -27.13 -3.23 -16.01
C THR A 96 -25.67 -3.59 -16.31
N ILE A 97 -25.19 -3.36 -17.54
CA ILE A 97 -23.81 -3.64 -17.94
C ILE A 97 -22.84 -2.77 -17.12
N TRP A 98 -23.08 -1.46 -17.10
CA TRP A 98 -22.21 -0.52 -16.41
C TRP A 98 -22.25 -0.66 -14.89
N ARG A 99 -23.44 -0.97 -14.34
CA ARG A 99 -23.58 -1.30 -12.92
C ARG A 99 -22.72 -2.50 -12.53
N ARG A 100 -22.77 -3.55 -13.36
CA ARG A 100 -21.92 -4.73 -13.15
C ARG A 100 -20.43 -4.38 -13.24
N ARG A 101 -20.02 -3.56 -14.20
CA ARG A 101 -18.62 -3.10 -14.32
C ARG A 101 -18.17 -2.29 -13.09
N CYS A 102 -19.00 -1.38 -12.61
CA CYS A 102 -18.70 -0.64 -11.38
C CYS A 102 -18.55 -1.56 -10.16
N THR A 103 -19.39 -2.61 -10.09
CA THR A 103 -19.29 -3.59 -8.99
C THR A 103 -18.05 -4.47 -9.09
N GLU A 104 -17.77 -5.05 -10.25
CA GLU A 104 -16.70 -6.03 -10.42
C GLU A 104 -15.30 -5.39 -10.45
N GLU A 105 -15.17 -4.23 -11.09
CA GLU A 105 -13.87 -3.56 -11.24
C GLU A 105 -13.52 -2.65 -10.06
N PHE A 106 -14.54 -2.08 -9.37
CA PHE A 106 -14.32 -1.08 -8.31
C PHE A 106 -14.96 -1.43 -6.96
N GLY A 107 -15.62 -2.58 -6.84
CA GLY A 107 -16.16 -3.08 -5.58
C GLY A 107 -17.44 -2.38 -5.10
N MET A 108 -18.11 -1.59 -5.94
CA MET A 108 -19.33 -0.86 -5.58
C MET A 108 -20.52 -1.80 -5.48
N ARG A 109 -21.01 -2.11 -4.28
CA ARG A 109 -22.12 -3.08 -4.08
C ARG A 109 -23.46 -2.44 -3.70
N GLU A 110 -23.48 -1.54 -2.75
CA GLU A 110 -24.75 -1.04 -2.15
C GLU A 110 -25.15 0.36 -2.63
N ASP A 111 -24.18 1.18 -2.99
CA ASP A 111 -24.41 2.59 -3.30
C ASP A 111 -24.96 2.84 -4.71
N LEU A 112 -24.98 1.80 -5.56
CA LEU A 112 -25.55 1.90 -6.91
C LEU A 112 -27.05 2.26 -6.94
N ARG A 113 -27.78 1.93 -5.88
CA ARG A 113 -29.20 2.37 -5.73
C ARG A 113 -29.31 3.86 -5.40
N LYS A 114 -28.31 4.43 -4.74
CA LYS A 114 -28.25 5.87 -4.42
C LYS A 114 -27.92 6.71 -5.65
N ILE A 115 -27.27 6.14 -6.67
CA ILE A 115 -26.95 6.82 -7.94
C ILE A 115 -28.22 7.27 -8.65
N GLU A 116 -29.26 6.44 -8.67
CA GLU A 116 -30.56 6.77 -9.29
C GLU A 116 -31.19 8.00 -8.62
N VAL A 117 -30.96 8.21 -7.33
CA VAL A 117 -31.46 9.38 -6.59
C VAL A 117 -30.68 10.66 -6.96
N VAL A 118 -29.41 10.53 -7.34
CA VAL A 118 -28.53 11.67 -7.70
C VAL A 118 -28.65 12.04 -9.19
N GLY A 119 -29.34 11.21 -10.00
CA GLY A 119 -29.55 11.47 -11.43
C GLY A 119 -28.28 11.23 -12.30
N VAL A 120 -27.30 10.49 -11.81
CA VAL A 120 -26.09 10.10 -12.55
C VAL A 120 -26.22 8.64 -12.98
N SER A 121 -25.95 8.31 -14.25
CA SER A 121 -25.94 6.91 -14.70
C SER A 121 -24.66 6.19 -14.28
N SER A 122 -24.73 4.85 -14.10
CA SER A 122 -23.51 4.04 -13.82
C SER A 122 -22.47 4.14 -14.92
N ARG A 123 -22.91 4.34 -16.18
CA ARG A 123 -22.01 4.60 -17.31
C ARG A 123 -21.22 5.90 -17.13
N GLU A 124 -21.91 6.97 -16.73
CA GLU A 124 -21.27 8.27 -16.49
C GLU A 124 -20.33 8.22 -15.30
N LEU A 125 -20.75 7.56 -14.21
CA LEU A 125 -19.91 7.33 -13.04
C LEU A 125 -18.64 6.55 -13.44
N TYR A 126 -18.80 5.47 -14.21
CA TYR A 126 -17.66 4.71 -14.71
C TYR A 126 -16.75 5.57 -15.58
N ALA A 127 -17.30 6.24 -16.60
CA ALA A 127 -16.52 6.95 -17.60
C ALA A 127 -15.86 8.25 -17.08
N LYS A 128 -16.53 8.96 -16.16
CA LYS A 128 -16.12 10.30 -15.73
C LYS A 128 -15.45 10.34 -14.35
N LEU A 129 -15.67 9.34 -13.49
CA LEU A 129 -15.08 9.26 -12.16
C LEU A 129 -14.17 8.04 -12.01
N LEU A 130 -14.70 6.83 -12.12
CA LEU A 130 -13.95 5.63 -11.74
C LEU A 130 -12.78 5.35 -12.69
N HIS A 131 -13.05 5.31 -13.99
CA HIS A 131 -12.03 4.99 -14.98
C HIS A 131 -10.88 6.03 -15.08
N PRO A 132 -11.15 7.36 -15.09
CA PRO A 132 -10.09 8.37 -15.14
C PRO A 132 -9.16 8.33 -13.92
N TYR A 133 -9.70 8.03 -12.75
CA TYR A 133 -8.96 8.02 -11.49
C TYR A 133 -8.54 6.62 -11.00
N ARG A 134 -8.81 5.56 -11.77
CA ARG A 134 -8.46 4.18 -11.38
C ARG A 134 -6.98 3.99 -11.04
N HIS A 135 -6.12 4.73 -11.68
CA HIS A 135 -4.67 4.64 -11.51
C HIS A 135 -4.17 5.16 -10.16
N ILE A 136 -4.98 5.94 -9.42
CA ILE A 136 -4.64 6.40 -8.07
C ILE A 136 -5.23 5.51 -6.97
N LEU A 137 -6.06 4.52 -7.30
CA LEU A 137 -6.59 3.60 -6.30
C LEU A 137 -5.48 2.71 -5.72
N GLY A 138 -5.61 2.31 -4.46
CA GLY A 138 -4.68 1.43 -3.76
C GLY A 138 -3.81 2.14 -2.72
N LEU A 139 -2.66 1.55 -2.40
CA LEU A 139 -1.78 1.98 -1.32
C LEU A 139 -0.66 2.89 -1.81
N TRP A 140 -0.37 3.91 -1.00
CA TRP A 140 0.59 4.94 -1.34
C TRP A 140 1.37 5.41 -0.11
N GLN A 141 2.64 5.72 -0.31
CA GLN A 141 3.46 6.39 0.69
C GLN A 141 3.57 7.87 0.36
N PRO A 142 3.14 8.76 1.26
CA PRO A 142 3.32 10.21 1.10
C PRO A 142 4.78 10.61 1.32
N ASP A 143 5.25 11.60 0.58
CA ASP A 143 6.57 12.19 0.72
C ASP A 143 6.59 13.20 1.90
N ILE A 144 6.68 12.67 3.11
CA ILE A 144 6.69 13.42 4.38
C ILE A 144 8.05 13.25 5.09
N GLY A 145 9.12 13.20 4.33
CA GLY A 145 10.46 13.01 4.90
C GLY A 145 10.59 11.70 5.68
N PRO A 146 11.31 11.69 6.85
CA PRO A 146 11.61 10.44 7.57
C PRO A 146 10.38 9.77 8.17
N TYR A 147 9.27 10.49 8.33
CA TYR A 147 8.07 9.94 8.95
C TYR A 147 7.27 9.03 8.03
N GLY A 148 7.37 9.20 6.73
CA GLY A 148 6.61 8.40 5.77
C GLY A 148 5.11 8.52 6.01
N GLY A 149 4.40 7.42 5.86
CA GLY A 149 2.97 7.33 6.08
C GLY A 149 2.33 6.24 5.22
N LEU A 150 1.05 6.03 5.42
CA LEU A 150 0.25 5.12 4.61
C LEU A 150 -1.04 5.83 4.20
N LEU A 151 -1.21 6.03 2.90
CA LEU A 151 -2.44 6.49 2.29
C LEU A 151 -3.10 5.32 1.57
N ASN A 152 -4.40 5.12 1.82
CA ASN A 152 -5.23 4.16 1.09
C ASN A 152 -6.29 4.93 0.29
N VAL A 153 -6.23 4.84 -1.03
CA VAL A 153 -7.19 5.47 -1.93
C VAL A 153 -8.21 4.43 -2.36
N VAL A 154 -9.45 4.64 -1.99
CA VAL A 154 -10.54 3.68 -2.18
C VAL A 154 -11.77 4.33 -2.81
N VAL A 155 -12.60 3.50 -3.43
CA VAL A 155 -13.95 3.88 -3.82
C VAL A 155 -14.86 3.63 -2.62
N ASP A 156 -15.48 4.68 -2.12
CA ASP A 156 -16.40 4.66 -0.98
C ASP A 156 -17.70 5.37 -1.37
N GLY A 157 -18.71 4.59 -1.66
CA GLY A 157 -19.96 5.10 -2.21
C GLY A 157 -19.77 5.78 -3.57
N LEU A 158 -20.21 7.03 -3.67
CA LEU A 158 -20.08 7.87 -4.87
C LEU A 158 -18.80 8.73 -4.89
N PHE A 159 -17.87 8.42 -4.00
CA PHE A 159 -16.62 9.15 -3.84
C PHE A 159 -15.42 8.25 -4.10
N ILE A 160 -14.32 8.84 -4.54
CA ILE A 160 -12.99 8.29 -4.37
C ILE A 160 -12.36 9.07 -3.22
N LEU A 161 -11.94 8.37 -2.17
CA LEU A 161 -11.41 8.95 -0.94
C LEU A 161 -9.98 8.53 -0.71
N GLY A 162 -9.13 9.50 -0.39
CA GLY A 162 -7.76 9.25 0.08
C GLY A 162 -7.71 9.31 1.60
N TRP A 163 -7.61 8.12 2.25
CA TRP A 163 -7.52 7.97 3.69
C TRP A 163 -6.09 7.86 4.18
N MET A 164 -5.63 8.82 4.95
CA MET A 164 -4.37 8.72 5.68
C MET A 164 -4.57 7.92 6.97
N TYR A 165 -3.72 6.92 7.19
CA TYR A 165 -3.70 6.14 8.43
C TYR A 165 -2.86 6.85 9.47
N LEU A 166 -3.38 6.91 10.68
CA LEU A 166 -2.77 7.55 11.84
C LEU A 166 -2.81 6.59 13.04
N PRO A 167 -1.80 6.60 13.92
CA PRO A 167 -1.85 5.81 15.13
C PRO A 167 -3.02 6.24 16.03
N PRO A 168 -3.57 5.35 16.86
CA PRO A 168 -4.54 5.71 17.91
C PRO A 168 -3.89 6.64 18.94
N HIS A 169 -4.72 7.34 19.73
CA HIS A 169 -4.23 8.27 20.77
C HIS A 169 -3.50 7.55 21.91
N ASP A 170 -4.01 6.39 22.33
CA ASP A 170 -3.33 5.48 23.26
C ASP A 170 -2.85 4.26 22.45
N PRO A 171 -1.60 4.26 21.99
CA PRO A 171 -1.16 3.35 20.95
C PRO A 171 -0.94 1.94 21.47
N ARG A 172 -2.01 1.16 21.51
CA ARG A 172 -1.95 -0.30 21.66
C ARG A 172 -2.03 -0.97 20.30
N VAL A 173 -1.37 -2.09 20.18
CA VAL A 173 -1.35 -2.86 18.92
C VAL A 173 -2.75 -3.35 18.53
N GLU A 174 -3.64 -3.59 19.48
CA GLU A 174 -5.00 -4.06 19.19
C GLU A 174 -5.96 -2.92 18.81
N ASP A 175 -5.68 -1.68 19.19
CA ASP A 175 -6.55 -0.55 18.86
C ASP A 175 -6.60 -0.29 17.35
N PRO A 176 -7.78 0.05 16.80
CA PRO A 176 -7.90 0.33 15.38
C PRO A 176 -7.10 1.59 15.02
N MET A 177 -6.51 1.58 13.80
CA MET A 177 -5.90 2.78 13.25
C MET A 177 -6.96 3.86 13.02
N ARG A 178 -6.64 5.09 13.37
CA ARG A 178 -7.46 6.25 12.99
C ARG A 178 -7.27 6.54 11.51
N ARG A 179 -8.28 7.12 10.89
CA ARG A 179 -8.26 7.51 9.47
C ARG A 179 -8.68 8.96 9.31
N ARG A 180 -7.93 9.69 8.48
CA ARG A 180 -8.21 11.08 8.14
C ARG A 180 -8.30 11.23 6.63
N PRO A 181 -9.40 11.78 6.09
CA PRO A 181 -9.50 12.03 4.67
C PRO A 181 -8.57 13.20 4.29
N LEU A 182 -7.73 13.01 3.28
CA LEU A 182 -6.89 14.07 2.73
C LEU A 182 -7.53 14.74 1.52
N PHE A 183 -8.18 13.96 0.68
CA PHE A 183 -8.91 14.45 -0.48
C PHE A 183 -10.09 13.54 -0.80
N ARG A 184 -11.06 14.09 -1.54
CA ARG A 184 -12.15 13.33 -2.14
C ARG A 184 -12.36 13.75 -3.59
N ILE A 185 -12.84 12.80 -4.39
CA ILE A 185 -13.22 13.06 -5.79
C ILE A 185 -14.66 12.58 -5.96
N HIS A 186 -15.51 13.40 -6.53
CA HIS A 186 -16.93 13.10 -6.71
C HIS A 186 -17.48 13.74 -7.99
N MET A 187 -18.66 13.30 -8.40
CA MET A 187 -19.38 13.90 -9.52
C MET A 187 -20.12 15.16 -9.07
N LEU A 188 -20.00 16.23 -9.85
CA LEU A 188 -20.83 17.42 -9.73
C LEU A 188 -22.14 17.27 -10.51
N GLU A 189 -23.13 18.11 -10.19
CA GLU A 189 -24.39 18.22 -10.96
C GLU A 189 -24.15 18.53 -12.45
N SER A 190 -23.06 19.23 -12.75
CA SER A 190 -22.59 19.50 -14.12
C SER A 190 -22.03 18.27 -14.85
N ASN A 191 -22.15 17.10 -14.26
CA ASN A 191 -21.68 15.82 -14.80
C ASN A 191 -20.15 15.78 -15.06
N LYS A 192 -19.38 16.48 -14.22
CA LYS A 192 -17.91 16.50 -14.22
C LYS A 192 -17.38 16.05 -12.87
N ALA A 193 -16.24 15.37 -12.84
CA ALA A 193 -15.58 15.04 -11.61
C ALA A 193 -14.91 16.28 -10.99
N ALA A 194 -15.05 16.45 -9.68
CA ALA A 194 -14.38 17.48 -8.91
C ALA A 194 -13.45 16.84 -7.87
N VAL A 195 -12.30 17.46 -7.69
CA VAL A 195 -11.33 17.11 -6.65
C VAL A 195 -11.40 18.15 -5.55
N GLU A 196 -11.55 17.70 -4.32
CA GLU A 196 -11.56 18.54 -3.14
C GLU A 196 -10.48 18.12 -2.16
N CYS A 197 -9.75 19.10 -1.66
CA CYS A 197 -8.86 18.95 -0.51
C CYS A 197 -9.71 18.89 0.76
N MET A 198 -9.49 17.88 1.59
CA MET A 198 -10.19 17.67 2.86
C MET A 198 -9.36 18.12 4.06
N TYR A 199 -8.15 18.63 3.81
CA TYR A 199 -7.24 19.05 4.84
C TYR A 199 -7.56 20.48 5.32
N GLY A 200 -7.40 20.71 6.62
CA GLY A 200 -7.59 22.01 7.23
C GLY A 200 -8.95 22.21 7.91
N HIS A 201 -9.04 23.25 8.71
CA HIS A 201 -10.17 23.50 9.61
C HIS A 201 -11.40 24.13 8.93
N LYS A 202 -11.23 24.75 7.76
CA LYS A 202 -12.34 25.41 7.04
C LYS A 202 -13.18 24.44 6.19
N GLY A 203 -12.87 23.15 6.25
CA GLY A 203 -13.61 22.11 5.52
C GLY A 203 -13.18 21.94 4.06
N PRO A 204 -13.95 21.16 3.28
CA PRO A 204 -13.59 20.83 1.91
C PRO A 204 -13.46 22.06 1.01
N HIS A 205 -12.43 22.08 0.19
CA HIS A 205 -12.16 23.18 -0.75
C HIS A 205 -11.47 22.65 -2.01
N LYS A 206 -11.40 23.47 -3.04
CA LYS A 206 -10.93 23.06 -4.36
C LYS A 206 -9.47 22.58 -4.33
N GLY A 207 -9.29 21.35 -4.77
CA GLY A 207 -8.00 20.71 -4.99
C GLY A 207 -7.82 20.22 -6.43
N ASP A 208 -6.72 19.54 -6.68
CA ASP A 208 -6.37 18.91 -7.94
C ASP A 208 -5.56 17.64 -7.69
N VAL A 209 -5.67 16.67 -8.58
CA VAL A 209 -4.84 15.45 -8.61
C VAL A 209 -4.05 15.44 -9.90
N GLN A 210 -2.74 15.39 -9.77
CA GLN A 210 -1.82 15.39 -10.90
C GLN A 210 -1.11 14.04 -10.97
N THR A 211 -1.21 13.39 -12.11
CA THR A 211 -0.50 12.16 -12.41
C THR A 211 0.76 12.49 -13.18
N GLY A 212 1.90 12.10 -12.64
CA GLY A 212 3.19 12.33 -13.26
C GLY A 212 3.73 11.07 -13.92
N LYS A 213 4.47 10.29 -13.15
CA LYS A 213 5.08 9.04 -13.59
C LYS A 213 4.16 7.86 -13.27
N LYS A 214 4.47 6.70 -13.85
CA LYS A 214 3.90 5.43 -13.38
C LYS A 214 4.21 5.29 -11.89
N ASP A 215 3.22 4.88 -11.11
CA ASP A 215 3.35 4.67 -9.66
C ASP A 215 3.69 5.93 -8.83
N GLU A 216 3.36 7.11 -9.37
CA GLU A 216 3.48 8.38 -8.66
C GLU A 216 2.31 9.31 -9.02
N PHE A 217 1.70 9.93 -8.03
CA PHE A 217 0.76 11.04 -8.23
C PHE A 217 0.95 12.10 -7.16
N SER A 218 0.41 13.29 -7.39
CA SER A 218 0.45 14.38 -6.44
C SER A 218 -0.93 14.98 -6.24
N THR A 219 -1.24 15.38 -5.02
CA THR A 219 -2.37 16.25 -4.72
C THR A 219 -1.91 17.67 -4.60
N LYS A 220 -2.70 18.60 -5.13
CA LYS A 220 -2.44 20.02 -5.05
C LYS A 220 -3.65 20.74 -4.49
N CYS A 221 -3.45 21.53 -3.44
CA CYS A 221 -4.45 22.46 -2.94
C CYS A 221 -4.30 23.81 -3.62
N ASN A 222 -5.42 24.39 -4.04
CA ASN A 222 -5.45 25.72 -4.67
C ASN A 222 -5.82 26.84 -3.69
N GLN A 223 -6.21 26.48 -2.46
CA GLN A 223 -6.68 27.40 -1.41
C GLN A 223 -5.98 27.11 -0.07
N THR A 224 -4.68 27.28 -0.04
CA THR A 224 -3.84 26.95 1.13
C THR A 224 -4.13 27.78 2.38
N ASP A 225 -4.79 28.92 2.24
CA ASP A 225 -5.31 29.72 3.36
C ASP A 225 -6.40 28.98 4.17
N HIS A 226 -7.05 27.96 3.58
CA HIS A 226 -7.98 27.07 4.28
C HIS A 226 -7.27 26.09 5.22
N HIS A 227 -5.97 25.87 5.04
CA HIS A 227 -5.16 25.03 5.90
C HIS A 227 -4.70 25.76 7.17
N ARG A 228 -4.71 27.10 7.15
CA ARG A 228 -4.21 27.91 8.26
C ARG A 228 -5.29 28.14 9.30
N MET A 229 -4.92 27.91 10.56
CA MET A 229 -5.79 28.22 11.68
C MET A 229 -5.68 29.70 12.10
N PRO A 230 -6.76 30.31 12.58
CA PRO A 230 -6.68 31.57 13.30
C PRO A 230 -5.76 31.39 14.54
N GLY A 231 -4.80 32.29 14.74
CA GLY A 231 -3.82 32.17 15.84
C GLY A 231 -2.43 31.69 15.39
N GLY A 232 -2.29 31.30 14.12
CA GLY A 232 -1.00 30.94 13.51
C GLY A 232 -0.45 29.58 13.90
N ARG A 233 0.85 29.36 13.66
CA ARG A 233 1.52 28.05 13.83
C ARG A 233 1.51 27.52 15.26
N GLN A 234 1.46 28.38 16.24
CA GLN A 234 1.41 27.95 17.64
C GLN A 234 0.06 27.33 17.97
N GLU A 235 -1.03 27.91 17.47
CA GLU A 235 -2.36 27.35 17.66
C GLU A 235 -2.56 26.07 16.85
N GLU A 236 -2.03 26.03 15.62
CA GLU A 236 -1.99 24.80 14.81
C GLU A 236 -1.27 23.67 15.54
N PHE A 237 -0.12 23.96 16.19
CA PHE A 237 0.61 22.96 16.97
C PHE A 237 -0.16 22.49 18.20
N ARG A 238 -0.80 23.41 18.93
CA ARG A 238 -1.62 23.06 20.09
C ARG A 238 -2.77 22.12 19.70
N THR A 239 -3.54 22.51 18.68
CA THR A 239 -4.66 21.68 18.18
C THR A 239 -4.17 20.35 17.65
N TRP A 240 -3.08 20.33 16.89
CA TRP A 240 -2.48 19.10 16.40
C TRP A 240 -2.04 18.19 17.54
N LEU A 241 -1.46 18.72 18.60
CA LEU A 241 -1.02 17.96 19.77
C LEU A 241 -2.21 17.34 20.50
N GLU A 242 -3.29 18.09 20.67
CA GLU A 242 -4.53 17.59 21.27
C GLU A 242 -5.19 16.52 20.39
N GLU A 243 -5.30 16.76 19.06
CA GLU A 243 -5.96 15.83 18.12
C GLU A 243 -5.15 14.56 17.87
N GLU A 244 -3.83 14.66 17.74
CA GLU A 244 -2.99 13.53 17.34
C GLU A 244 -2.40 12.76 18.51
N TRP A 245 -2.21 13.43 19.66
CA TRP A 245 -1.56 12.84 20.84
C TRP A 245 -2.47 12.81 22.08
N GLY A 246 -3.60 13.51 22.05
CA GLY A 246 -4.47 13.66 23.20
C GLY A 246 -3.80 14.33 24.39
N ARG A 247 -2.82 15.20 24.15
CA ARG A 247 -1.99 15.87 25.16
C ARG A 247 -2.01 17.36 24.98
N THR A 248 -1.71 18.10 26.05
CA THR A 248 -1.56 19.55 26.05
C THR A 248 -0.08 19.95 25.93
N LEU A 249 0.19 21.24 25.70
CA LEU A 249 1.57 21.76 25.68
C LEU A 249 2.26 21.60 27.04
N GLU A 250 1.50 21.73 28.12
CA GLU A 250 1.98 21.55 29.50
C GLU A 250 2.45 20.11 29.74
N ASP A 251 1.73 19.12 29.21
CA ASP A 251 2.03 17.70 29.39
C ASP A 251 3.37 17.32 28.75
N ILE A 252 3.74 17.94 27.63
CA ILE A 252 4.98 17.65 26.92
C ILE A 252 6.15 18.54 27.34
N PHE A 253 5.89 19.60 28.14
CA PHE A 253 6.89 20.63 28.45
C PHE A 253 8.12 20.09 29.18
N HIS A 254 7.95 19.04 29.97
CA HIS A 254 9.00 18.38 30.73
C HIS A 254 9.50 17.07 30.11
N GLU A 255 9.00 16.67 28.95
CA GLU A 255 9.43 15.43 28.30
C GLU A 255 10.68 15.62 27.45
N HIS A 256 11.60 14.65 27.50
CA HIS A 256 12.77 14.60 26.63
C HIS A 256 12.43 14.49 25.14
N MET A 257 11.15 14.20 24.83
CA MET A 257 10.66 14.00 23.45
C MET A 257 10.06 15.25 22.81
N GLN A 258 10.10 16.41 23.45
CA GLN A 258 9.54 17.66 22.89
C GLN A 258 10.04 17.95 21.48
N GLU A 259 11.33 17.76 21.24
CA GLU A 259 11.94 18.05 19.94
C GLU A 259 11.42 17.08 18.87
N LEU A 260 11.28 15.80 19.20
CA LEU A 260 10.73 14.79 18.29
C LEU A 260 9.26 15.06 17.94
N ILE A 261 8.46 15.44 18.94
CA ILE A 261 7.04 15.80 18.76
C ILE A 261 6.91 17.02 17.86
N LEU A 262 7.71 18.05 18.12
CA LEU A 262 7.73 19.27 17.32
C LEU A 262 8.17 19.00 15.87
N MET A 263 9.21 18.20 15.67
CA MET A 263 9.67 17.80 14.36
C MET A 263 8.59 17.01 13.61
N LYS A 264 7.91 16.08 14.28
CA LYS A 264 6.79 15.34 13.70
C LYS A 264 5.67 16.28 13.26
N PHE A 265 5.30 17.26 14.08
CA PHE A 265 4.34 18.30 13.67
C PHE A 265 4.81 19.06 12.44
N ILE A 266 6.06 19.52 12.43
CA ILE A 266 6.61 20.29 11.31
C ILE A 266 6.54 19.50 10.01
N TYR A 267 6.95 18.23 10.02
CA TYR A 267 6.94 17.39 8.82
C TYR A 267 5.52 16.98 8.40
N THR A 268 4.66 16.59 9.34
CA THR A 268 3.33 16.07 9.04
C THR A 268 2.29 17.15 8.76
N SER A 269 2.53 18.41 9.15
CA SER A 269 1.64 19.54 8.91
C SER A 269 2.02 20.37 7.68
N GLN A 270 3.02 19.96 6.88
CA GLN A 270 3.47 20.68 5.68
C GLN A 270 2.62 20.38 4.42
N TYR A 271 1.34 20.15 4.55
CA TYR A 271 0.42 19.97 3.40
C TYR A 271 0.06 21.30 2.72
N ASP A 272 0.96 22.27 2.70
CA ASP A 272 0.61 23.63 2.31
C ASP A 272 0.20 23.77 0.84
N ASN A 273 0.82 23.04 -0.09
CA ASN A 273 0.55 23.21 -1.52
C ASN A 273 0.42 21.92 -2.30
N CYS A 274 1.35 21.01 -2.14
CA CYS A 274 1.44 19.80 -2.95
C CYS A 274 2.08 18.68 -2.11
N LEU A 275 1.47 17.52 -2.15
CA LEU A 275 2.03 16.31 -1.56
C LEU A 275 2.12 15.25 -2.65
N THR A 276 3.30 14.65 -2.78
CA THR A 276 3.56 13.58 -3.73
C THR A 276 3.44 12.23 -3.04
N TYR A 277 2.85 11.28 -3.76
CA TYR A 277 2.64 9.92 -3.26
C TYR A 277 3.30 8.94 -4.21
N ARG A 278 3.96 7.93 -3.64
CA ARG A 278 4.59 6.82 -4.37
C ARG A 278 3.88 5.52 -4.01
N ARG A 279 3.65 4.68 -5.02
CA ARG A 279 2.87 3.45 -4.86
C ARG A 279 3.55 2.47 -3.94
N ILE A 280 2.76 1.89 -3.04
CA ILE A 280 3.14 0.74 -2.22
C ILE A 280 2.48 -0.49 -2.82
N TYR A 281 3.29 -1.49 -3.12
CA TYR A 281 2.85 -2.83 -3.46
C TYR A 281 2.81 -3.70 -2.20
N LEU A 282 1.80 -4.55 -2.08
CA LEU A 282 1.83 -5.60 -1.08
C LEU A 282 2.84 -6.67 -1.49
N PRO A 283 3.49 -7.33 -0.54
CA PRO A 283 4.40 -8.43 -0.87
C PRO A 283 3.62 -9.59 -1.50
N PRO A 284 4.19 -10.24 -2.54
CA PRO A 284 3.61 -11.44 -3.11
C PRO A 284 3.62 -12.56 -2.08
N ARG A 285 2.59 -13.40 -2.12
CA ARG A 285 2.40 -14.52 -1.20
C ARG A 285 2.93 -15.81 -1.83
N LEU A 286 3.73 -16.54 -1.07
CA LEU A 286 4.22 -17.87 -1.45
C LEU A 286 3.57 -18.96 -0.60
N PRO A 287 3.37 -20.17 -1.15
CA PRO A 287 2.80 -21.28 -0.37
C PRO A 287 3.64 -21.72 0.83
N SER A 288 4.95 -21.43 0.80
CA SER A 288 5.91 -21.74 1.86
C SER A 288 5.99 -20.70 2.96
N ASP A 289 5.25 -19.59 2.87
CA ASP A 289 5.31 -18.53 3.88
C ASP A 289 4.72 -19.02 5.22
N LEU A 290 5.47 -18.83 6.30
CA LEU A 290 5.08 -19.19 7.68
C LEU A 290 3.80 -18.51 8.15
N LEU A 291 3.61 -17.27 7.72
CA LEU A 291 2.38 -16.50 7.90
C LEU A 291 2.18 -15.64 6.66
N GLN A 292 0.97 -15.16 6.45
CA GLN A 292 0.71 -14.30 5.30
C GLN A 292 1.54 -13.02 5.39
N PRO A 293 2.34 -12.68 4.37
CA PRO A 293 3.01 -11.39 4.32
C PRO A 293 1.98 -10.24 4.23
N GLY A 294 2.41 -9.02 4.47
CA GLY A 294 1.54 -7.85 4.38
C GLY A 294 1.85 -6.79 5.42
N LEU A 295 0.84 -5.97 5.73
CA LEU A 295 0.97 -4.84 6.64
C LEU A 295 0.68 -5.25 8.08
N PHE A 296 1.55 -4.80 8.98
CA PHE A 296 1.42 -4.97 10.41
C PHE A 296 1.61 -3.63 11.10
N LYS A 297 0.96 -3.46 12.23
CA LYS A 297 1.18 -2.35 13.14
C LYS A 297 1.88 -2.87 14.39
N GLY A 298 2.86 -2.15 14.89
CA GLY A 298 3.65 -2.57 16.03
C GLY A 298 4.11 -1.41 16.89
N THR A 299 4.36 -1.69 18.16
CA THR A 299 4.93 -0.71 19.08
C THR A 299 6.44 -0.63 18.89
N TYR A 300 6.95 0.58 18.81
CA TYR A 300 8.37 0.83 18.60
C TYR A 300 8.93 1.72 19.70
N GLY A 301 9.35 1.10 20.77
CA GLY A 301 9.92 1.81 21.91
C GLY A 301 9.06 2.97 22.41
N SER A 302 9.65 4.14 22.67
CA SER A 302 8.96 5.36 23.08
C SER A 302 8.27 6.12 21.94
N HIS A 303 8.40 5.64 20.70
CA HIS A 303 7.95 6.34 19.50
C HIS A 303 6.49 6.06 19.12
N GLY A 304 5.82 5.18 19.86
CA GLY A 304 4.42 4.83 19.65
C GLY A 304 4.22 3.70 18.65
N LEU A 305 3.05 3.69 18.00
CA LEU A 305 2.65 2.67 17.05
C LEU A 305 3.11 3.04 15.63
N GLU A 306 3.74 2.11 14.95
CA GLU A 306 4.21 2.25 13.58
C GLU A 306 3.66 1.16 12.67
N ILE A 307 3.60 1.44 11.38
CA ILE A 307 3.20 0.47 10.35
C ILE A 307 4.48 -0.05 9.68
N ILE A 308 4.55 -1.37 9.60
CA ILE A 308 5.61 -2.07 8.88
C ILE A 308 5.00 -2.98 7.82
N MET A 309 5.82 -3.35 6.84
CA MET A 309 5.50 -4.33 5.82
C MET A 309 6.39 -5.55 5.99
N LEU A 310 5.77 -6.69 6.34
CA LEU A 310 6.45 -7.97 6.45
C LEU A 310 6.43 -8.69 5.10
N SER A 311 7.60 -9.14 4.64
CA SER A 311 7.78 -9.87 3.37
C SER A 311 8.75 -11.03 3.56
N PHE A 312 8.63 -12.05 2.70
CA PHE A 312 9.48 -13.24 2.72
C PHE A 312 10.37 -13.27 1.47
N HIS A 313 11.66 -13.53 1.68
CA HIS A 313 12.69 -13.56 0.63
C HIS A 313 13.51 -14.85 0.81
N GLY A 314 13.00 -15.96 0.27
CA GLY A 314 13.56 -17.28 0.56
C GLY A 314 13.49 -17.58 2.07
N PRO A 315 14.61 -17.91 2.71
CA PRO A 315 14.66 -18.20 4.14
C PRO A 315 14.69 -16.96 5.06
N ARG A 316 14.46 -15.78 4.50
CA ARG A 316 14.52 -14.52 5.26
C ARG A 316 13.15 -13.88 5.36
N ALA A 317 12.69 -13.59 6.58
CA ALA A 317 11.56 -12.72 6.82
C ALA A 317 12.06 -11.30 7.12
N ARG A 318 11.53 -10.30 6.39
CA ARG A 318 11.99 -8.92 6.44
C ARG A 318 10.85 -7.97 6.73
N ALA A 319 11.06 -7.07 7.70
CA ALA A 319 10.11 -6.01 8.02
C ALA A 319 10.68 -4.64 7.61
N THR A 320 9.97 -3.97 6.69
CA THR A 320 10.31 -2.61 6.22
C THR A 320 9.33 -1.60 6.81
N LYS A 321 9.82 -0.51 7.40
CA LYS A 321 8.99 0.56 7.94
C LYS A 321 8.28 1.33 6.84
N LEU A 322 6.98 1.54 7.01
CA LEU A 322 6.18 2.47 6.19
C LEU A 322 5.97 3.80 6.91
N THR A 323 5.86 3.77 8.24
CA THR A 323 5.90 4.95 9.09
C THR A 323 7.13 4.89 9.98
N GLY A 324 7.73 6.03 10.25
CA GLY A 324 8.98 6.08 11.01
C GLY A 324 9.12 7.35 11.83
N ASP A 325 10.35 7.61 12.21
CA ASP A 325 10.77 8.81 12.94
C ASP A 325 12.20 9.21 12.53
N PRO A 326 12.76 10.28 13.08
CA PRO A 326 14.12 10.68 12.76
C PRO A 326 15.21 9.67 13.19
N ASN A 327 14.89 8.73 14.09
CA ASN A 327 15.88 7.74 14.55
C ASN A 327 15.99 6.58 13.55
N VAL A 328 14.86 5.97 13.20
CA VAL A 328 14.83 4.94 12.14
C VAL A 328 13.73 5.32 11.14
N PRO A 329 14.10 6.01 10.05
CA PRO A 329 13.13 6.55 9.11
C PRO A 329 12.31 5.47 8.39
N ALA A 330 11.19 5.90 7.81
CA ALA A 330 10.42 5.08 6.90
C ALA A 330 11.30 4.61 5.72
N GLY A 331 10.97 3.45 5.13
CA GLY A 331 11.76 2.83 4.07
C GLY A 331 12.92 1.96 4.57
N GLN A 332 13.31 2.05 5.84
CA GLN A 332 14.39 1.23 6.39
C GLN A 332 13.92 -0.20 6.69
N LEU A 333 14.81 -1.16 6.41
CA LEU A 333 14.66 -2.55 6.82
C LEU A 333 14.90 -2.66 8.33
N THR A 334 13.86 -2.76 9.13
CA THR A 334 13.97 -2.76 10.60
C THR A 334 14.26 -4.11 11.18
N LEU A 335 13.60 -5.16 10.68
CA LEU A 335 13.83 -6.54 11.13
C LEU A 335 14.29 -7.39 9.95
N ASP A 336 15.29 -8.23 10.18
CA ASP A 336 15.77 -9.25 9.25
C ASP A 336 15.93 -10.56 10.02
N VAL A 337 15.03 -11.51 9.77
CA VAL A 337 14.88 -12.75 10.51
C VAL A 337 15.34 -13.92 9.66
N ASP A 338 16.15 -14.80 10.22
CA ASP A 338 16.62 -16.01 9.55
C ASP A 338 15.77 -17.22 9.93
N LEU A 339 14.94 -17.68 9.01
CA LEU A 339 14.03 -18.81 9.21
C LEU A 339 14.74 -20.16 9.22
N ASN A 340 15.99 -20.22 8.75
CA ASN A 340 16.83 -21.43 8.89
C ASN A 340 17.43 -21.58 10.30
N ARG A 341 17.23 -20.59 11.17
CA ARG A 341 17.78 -20.58 12.53
C ARG A 341 16.65 -20.51 13.58
N PRO A 342 15.90 -21.65 13.73
CA PRO A 342 14.91 -21.74 14.80
C PRO A 342 15.59 -21.70 16.15
N VAL A 343 14.97 -21.04 17.10
CA VAL A 343 15.43 -20.96 18.50
C VAL A 343 14.42 -21.68 19.38
N HIS A 344 14.84 -22.74 20.03
CA HIS A 344 14.01 -23.44 21.01
C HIS A 344 14.07 -22.69 22.35
N LEU A 345 12.90 -22.29 22.83
CA LEU A 345 12.81 -21.61 24.13
C LEU A 345 13.11 -22.61 25.25
N PRO A 346 13.87 -22.19 26.29
CA PRO A 346 14.05 -23.00 27.49
C PRO A 346 12.73 -23.06 28.28
N ASP A 347 12.73 -23.76 29.41
CA ASP A 347 11.59 -23.77 30.31
C ASP A 347 11.22 -22.38 30.85
N LEU A 348 10.03 -22.22 31.42
CA LEU A 348 9.49 -20.94 31.86
C LEU A 348 10.35 -20.22 32.92
N GLU A 349 11.11 -20.95 33.74
CA GLU A 349 12.00 -20.32 34.74
C GLU A 349 13.20 -19.65 34.05
N HIS A 350 13.82 -20.35 33.11
CA HIS A 350 14.96 -19.85 32.36
C HIS A 350 14.56 -18.76 31.33
N GLN A 351 13.35 -18.82 30.78
CA GLN A 351 12.82 -17.73 29.95
C GLN A 351 12.74 -16.39 30.69
N ARG A 352 12.56 -16.40 32.01
CA ARG A 352 12.52 -15.17 32.83
C ARG A 352 13.86 -14.47 32.97
N SER A 353 14.96 -15.13 32.64
CA SER A 353 16.30 -14.54 32.70
C SER A 353 16.67 -13.91 31.36
N VAL A 354 16.90 -12.58 31.35
CA VAL A 354 17.40 -11.86 30.17
C VAL A 354 18.79 -12.38 29.77
N GLU A 355 19.62 -12.70 30.76
CA GLU A 355 21.00 -13.15 30.55
C GLU A 355 21.04 -14.51 29.85
N GLU A 356 20.14 -15.42 30.23
CA GLU A 356 20.06 -16.75 29.58
C GLU A 356 19.52 -16.66 28.17
N LEU A 357 18.46 -15.90 27.97
CA LEU A 357 17.94 -15.65 26.63
C LEU A 357 18.96 -14.95 25.73
N SER A 358 19.67 -13.95 26.27
CA SER A 358 20.75 -13.27 25.53
C SER A 358 21.86 -14.21 25.14
N ARG A 359 22.31 -15.09 26.05
CA ARG A 359 23.34 -16.09 25.76
C ARG A 359 22.91 -17.03 24.64
N LEU A 360 21.67 -17.50 24.67
CA LEU A 360 21.12 -18.37 23.64
C LEU A 360 21.12 -17.70 22.26
N VAL A 361 20.61 -16.48 22.17
CA VAL A 361 20.51 -15.74 20.90
C VAL A 361 21.87 -15.29 20.40
N LEU A 362 22.77 -14.87 21.29
CA LEU A 362 24.14 -14.48 20.93
C LEU A 362 24.98 -15.66 20.42
N GLY A 363 24.79 -16.87 20.97
CA GLY A 363 25.40 -18.08 20.44
C GLY A 363 25.02 -18.32 18.98
N VAL A 364 23.74 -18.23 18.66
CA VAL A 364 23.25 -18.35 17.27
C VAL A 364 23.78 -17.21 16.39
N HIS A 365 23.91 -16.00 16.94
CA HIS A 365 24.45 -14.85 16.22
C HIS A 365 25.94 -15.05 15.84
N GLU A 366 26.74 -15.54 16.76
CA GLU A 366 28.16 -15.85 16.52
C GLU A 366 28.33 -16.93 15.46
N GLU A 367 27.53 -17.99 15.51
CA GLU A 367 27.53 -19.04 14.48
C GLU A 367 27.17 -18.45 13.10
N ALA A 368 26.14 -17.58 13.04
CA ALA A 368 25.75 -16.91 11.80
C ALA A 368 26.86 -16.03 11.23
N GLN A 369 27.59 -15.33 12.08
CA GLN A 369 28.72 -14.49 11.65
C GLN A 369 29.92 -15.33 11.17
N GLN A 370 30.22 -16.44 11.81
CA GLN A 370 31.31 -17.35 11.41
C GLN A 370 31.02 -17.97 10.03
N GLU A 371 29.77 -18.42 9.78
CA GLU A 371 29.39 -18.93 8.48
C GLU A 371 29.48 -17.88 7.37
N ALA A 372 29.06 -16.64 7.65
CA ALA A 372 29.17 -15.53 6.69
C ALA A 372 30.62 -15.13 6.35
N GLN A 373 31.57 -15.43 7.24
CA GLN A 373 32.99 -15.15 7.03
C GLN A 373 33.78 -16.33 6.44
N SER A 374 33.16 -17.52 6.32
CA SER A 374 33.81 -18.69 5.73
C SER A 374 33.90 -18.56 4.21
N PRO A 375 35.07 -18.71 3.58
CA PRO A 375 35.28 -18.39 2.16
C PRO A 375 34.66 -19.37 1.15
N ASP A 376 34.02 -20.43 1.59
CA ASP A 376 33.52 -21.51 0.71
C ASP A 376 32.13 -21.34 0.10
N VAL A 377 31.46 -20.20 0.31
CA VAL A 377 30.15 -19.92 -0.30
C VAL A 377 30.21 -18.61 -1.09
N ALA A 378 31.08 -18.56 -2.10
CA ALA A 378 30.93 -17.56 -3.15
C ALA A 378 29.86 -18.04 -4.15
N PRO A 379 28.76 -17.32 -4.38
CA PRO A 379 27.91 -17.60 -5.54
C PRO A 379 28.76 -17.35 -6.79
N GLN A 380 28.84 -18.35 -7.66
CA GLN A 380 29.48 -18.22 -8.98
C GLN A 380 28.77 -17.10 -9.75
N GLY A 381 29.25 -15.89 -9.60
CA GLY A 381 28.89 -14.74 -10.42
C GLY A 381 29.51 -14.91 -11.78
N VAL A 382 28.68 -14.98 -12.80
CA VAL A 382 29.08 -14.89 -14.21
C VAL A 382 29.86 -13.57 -14.39
N ALA A 383 31.15 -13.68 -14.63
CA ALA A 383 32.00 -12.57 -15.00
C ALA A 383 31.55 -12.02 -16.36
N VAL A 384 30.95 -10.85 -16.39
CA VAL A 384 30.75 -10.07 -17.60
C VAL A 384 32.01 -9.25 -17.82
N GLY A 385 32.81 -9.68 -18.80
CA GLY A 385 33.99 -8.93 -19.24
C GLY A 385 33.59 -7.60 -19.87
N GLU A 386 34.23 -6.53 -19.43
CA GLU A 386 34.21 -5.23 -20.10
C GLU A 386 34.91 -5.36 -21.46
N GLY A 387 34.16 -5.17 -22.53
CA GLY A 387 34.63 -5.05 -23.90
C GLY A 387 33.92 -3.91 -24.61
N SER A 388 34.58 -2.77 -24.66
CA SER A 388 34.22 -1.60 -25.45
C SER A 388 34.34 -1.90 -26.95
N VAL A 389 33.26 -1.79 -27.75
CA VAL A 389 33.30 -1.35 -29.14
C VAL A 389 31.91 -0.86 -29.59
N ALA A 390 31.89 0.30 -30.25
CA ALA A 390 30.74 1.02 -30.79
C ALA A 390 30.21 0.43 -32.12
N PRO A 391 29.14 1.01 -32.75
CA PRO A 391 28.08 0.27 -33.40
C PRO A 391 28.17 0.23 -34.94
N GLN A 392 27.63 -0.81 -35.51
CA GLN A 392 27.17 -0.77 -36.92
C GLN A 392 25.87 -1.57 -37.07
N GLY A 393 24.93 -0.95 -37.81
CA GLY A 393 23.57 -1.38 -37.98
C GLY A 393 23.35 -2.48 -39.07
N VAL A 394 22.06 -2.71 -39.27
CA VAL A 394 21.36 -3.29 -40.45
C VAL A 394 20.59 -4.59 -40.24
N ALA A 395 19.26 -4.39 -40.36
CA ALA A 395 18.21 -5.16 -41.07
C ALA A 395 17.65 -6.50 -40.56
N VAL A 396 16.37 -6.42 -40.22
CA VAL A 396 15.16 -7.19 -40.65
C VAL A 396 15.29 -8.72 -40.82
N GLY A 397 14.38 -9.42 -40.12
CA GLY A 397 14.03 -10.81 -40.41
C GLY A 397 12.92 -11.33 -39.49
N GLU A 398 11.68 -11.36 -39.99
CA GLU A 398 10.53 -12.03 -39.41
C GLU A 398 10.71 -13.55 -39.31
N GLY A 399 10.19 -14.18 -38.28
CA GLY A 399 10.12 -15.63 -38.18
C GLY A 399 9.40 -16.13 -36.97
N ALA A 400 8.08 -16.33 -37.08
CA ALA A 400 7.25 -16.98 -36.12
C ALA A 400 7.53 -18.49 -36.04
N VAL A 401 7.74 -19.05 -34.84
CA VAL A 401 7.59 -20.49 -34.58
C VAL A 401 6.96 -20.73 -33.22
N ALA A 402 5.85 -21.46 -33.20
CA ALA A 402 5.11 -21.90 -32.04
C ALA A 402 5.84 -23.01 -31.26
N PRO A 403 5.59 -23.16 -29.95
CA PRO A 403 6.19 -24.25 -29.17
C PRO A 403 5.37 -25.52 -29.24
N GLN A 404 6.05 -26.62 -29.55
CA GLN A 404 5.54 -27.99 -29.48
C GLN A 404 5.53 -28.52 -28.03
N ARG A 405 4.44 -29.22 -27.70
CA ARG A 405 4.28 -30.07 -26.52
C ARG A 405 5.27 -31.24 -26.57
N ALA A 406 5.90 -31.57 -25.48
CA ALA A 406 6.54 -32.85 -25.27
C ALA A 406 5.92 -33.56 -24.05
N ALA A 407 5.65 -34.83 -24.26
CA ALA A 407 4.91 -35.73 -23.42
C ALA A 407 5.78 -36.40 -22.34
N ALA A 408 5.08 -36.92 -21.34
CA ALA A 408 5.54 -37.64 -20.16
C ALA A 408 6.44 -38.85 -20.45
N ALA A 409 7.44 -39.05 -19.60
CA ALA A 409 8.02 -40.37 -19.34
C ALA A 409 8.10 -40.61 -17.82
N LYS A 410 7.46 -41.68 -17.40
CA LYS A 410 7.56 -42.27 -16.05
C LYS A 410 8.92 -42.96 -15.89
N GLY A 411 9.57 -42.72 -14.78
CA GLY A 411 10.70 -43.49 -14.31
C GLY A 411 10.78 -43.42 -12.80
N ALA A 412 10.46 -44.51 -12.14
CA ALA A 412 10.61 -44.69 -10.71
C ALA A 412 12.09 -44.93 -10.39
N VAL A 413 12.64 -44.23 -9.41
CA VAL A 413 13.79 -44.70 -8.62
C VAL A 413 13.60 -44.18 -7.19
N ASP A 414 13.59 -45.14 -6.27
CA ASP A 414 13.65 -44.94 -4.82
C ASP A 414 14.95 -44.24 -4.43
N GLY A 415 14.87 -43.29 -3.48
CA GLY A 415 16.03 -42.59 -2.90
C GLY A 415 15.61 -41.71 -1.74
N ASP A 416 15.74 -42.22 -0.58
CA ASP A 416 15.61 -41.71 0.76
C ASP A 416 16.21 -40.31 0.97
N GLY A 417 15.54 -39.48 1.78
CA GLY A 417 16.16 -38.30 2.42
C GLY A 417 15.67 -36.91 2.00
N ALA A 418 14.36 -36.65 2.14
CA ALA A 418 13.89 -35.28 2.33
C ALA A 418 13.10 -35.27 3.66
N GLU A 419 13.77 -34.87 4.73
CA GLU A 419 13.08 -34.53 5.97
C GLU A 419 12.17 -33.32 5.67
N GLY A 420 10.89 -33.65 5.46
CA GLY A 420 9.81 -32.68 5.35
C GLY A 420 9.73 -31.90 6.65
N LEU A 421 9.43 -30.62 6.54
CA LEU A 421 8.92 -29.79 7.62
C LEU A 421 7.55 -30.35 8.03
N ASP A 422 7.56 -31.43 8.79
CA ASP A 422 6.37 -32.14 9.25
C ASP A 422 5.89 -31.61 10.59
N ALA A 423 4.59 -31.49 10.66
CA ALA A 423 3.66 -31.37 11.77
C ALA A 423 3.48 -29.95 12.38
N PRO A 424 2.24 -29.61 12.75
CA PRO A 424 1.96 -28.41 13.54
C PRO A 424 2.71 -28.54 14.87
N SER A 425 3.79 -27.77 15.01
CA SER A 425 4.53 -27.64 16.26
C SER A 425 3.53 -27.31 17.36
N GLU A 426 3.44 -28.18 18.39
CA GLU A 426 2.64 -27.88 19.58
C GLU A 426 3.08 -26.52 20.13
N ALA A 427 2.09 -25.61 20.33
CA ALA A 427 2.36 -24.29 20.84
C ALA A 427 3.11 -24.37 22.17
N GLN A 428 4.30 -23.77 22.23
CA GLN A 428 5.13 -23.77 23.43
C GLN A 428 4.77 -22.58 24.35
N PRO A 429 4.84 -22.73 25.68
CA PRO A 429 4.65 -21.63 26.60
C PRO A 429 5.65 -20.51 26.40
N PHE A 430 5.18 -19.27 26.50
CA PHE A 430 6.00 -18.07 26.32
C PHE A 430 5.79 -17.06 27.46
N VAL A 431 6.90 -16.57 28.00
CA VAL A 431 6.94 -15.50 29.01
C VAL A 431 8.08 -14.54 28.66
N LEU A 432 7.83 -13.24 28.77
CA LEU A 432 8.88 -12.24 28.63
C LEU A 432 9.86 -12.30 29.79
N PRO A 433 11.18 -12.13 29.53
CA PRO A 433 12.19 -12.02 30.57
C PRO A 433 11.92 -10.84 31.50
N LEU A 434 12.32 -10.99 32.75
CA LEU A 434 12.23 -9.92 33.74
C LEU A 434 13.12 -8.73 33.31
N GLY A 435 12.55 -7.52 33.37
CA GLY A 435 13.24 -6.31 32.95
C GLY A 435 13.11 -5.97 31.46
N VAL A 436 12.50 -6.83 30.64
CA VAL A 436 12.09 -6.50 29.27
C VAL A 436 10.76 -5.76 29.30
N MET A 437 10.75 -4.55 28.74
CA MET A 437 9.57 -3.68 28.73
C MET A 437 8.63 -3.99 27.57
N ALA A 438 7.38 -4.36 27.89
CA ALA A 438 6.33 -4.63 26.90
C ALA A 438 5.31 -3.47 26.76
N ARG A 439 5.51 -2.33 27.41
CA ARG A 439 4.67 -1.12 27.32
C ARG A 439 3.17 -1.33 27.44
N ASN A 440 2.74 -2.08 28.44
CA ASN A 440 1.33 -2.41 28.69
C ASN A 440 0.64 -3.21 27.58
N GLU A 441 1.39 -3.76 26.62
CA GLU A 441 0.85 -4.65 25.62
C GLU A 441 0.47 -6.00 26.22
N VAL A 442 -0.70 -6.47 25.82
CA VAL A 442 -1.16 -7.83 26.15
C VAL A 442 -0.68 -8.77 25.05
N TYR A 443 0.32 -9.57 25.34
CA TYR A 443 0.86 -10.54 24.40
C TYR A 443 0.43 -11.97 24.71
N PRO A 444 0.36 -12.88 23.69
CA PRO A 444 0.01 -14.29 23.90
C PRO A 444 1.00 -15.01 24.83
N ARG A 445 0.47 -15.93 25.65
CA ARG A 445 1.26 -16.74 26.58
C ARG A 445 1.80 -18.03 25.99
N THR A 446 1.54 -18.23 24.71
CA THR A 446 2.07 -19.35 23.91
C THR A 446 2.53 -18.82 22.57
N CYS A 447 3.56 -19.43 21.99
CA CYS A 447 4.05 -19.13 20.65
C CYS A 447 4.19 -20.42 19.83
N LYS A 448 4.09 -20.30 18.52
CA LYS A 448 4.27 -21.39 17.57
C LYS A 448 5.75 -21.71 17.37
N MET A 449 6.53 -20.67 17.05
CA MET A 449 7.97 -20.79 16.72
C MET A 449 8.72 -19.54 17.12
N CYS A 450 10.01 -19.69 17.36
CA CYS A 450 10.91 -18.55 17.53
C CYS A 450 12.10 -18.71 16.57
N PHE A 451 12.62 -17.58 16.11
CA PHE A 451 13.75 -17.52 15.19
C PHE A 451 14.74 -16.44 15.61
N TYR A 452 16.01 -16.71 15.30
CA TYR A 452 17.03 -15.67 15.37
C TYR A 452 16.78 -14.60 14.32
N GLY A 453 16.99 -13.35 14.68
CA GLY A 453 16.92 -12.21 13.79
C GLY A 453 17.76 -11.05 14.27
N THR A 454 17.87 -10.03 13.42
CA THR A 454 18.50 -8.77 13.76
C THR A 454 17.52 -7.63 13.62
N GLY A 455 17.58 -6.67 14.54
CA GLY A 455 16.82 -5.44 14.52
C GLY A 455 17.72 -4.23 14.28
N LEU A 456 17.24 -3.25 13.51
CA LEU A 456 17.95 -2.00 13.25
C LEU A 456 17.64 -0.99 14.35
N ILE A 457 18.68 -0.50 15.01
CA ILE A 457 18.64 0.60 15.97
C ILE A 457 19.52 1.75 15.46
N ALA A 458 19.19 2.97 15.86
CA ALA A 458 19.98 4.15 15.53
C ALA A 458 19.77 5.26 16.56
N GLY A 459 20.75 6.14 16.67
CA GLY A 459 20.66 7.35 17.46
C GLY A 459 19.78 8.41 16.78
N HIS A 460 19.60 9.54 17.47
CA HIS A 460 18.79 10.65 16.98
C HIS A 460 19.24 11.13 15.58
N GLY A 461 18.28 11.30 14.68
CA GLY A 461 18.54 11.71 13.29
C GLY A 461 19.20 10.63 12.44
N PHE A 462 18.96 9.36 12.75
CA PHE A 462 19.51 8.18 12.05
C PHE A 462 21.04 8.12 12.13
N THR A 463 21.59 8.54 13.27
CA THR A 463 23.04 8.47 13.51
C THR A 463 23.47 7.08 13.95
N SER A 464 24.65 6.64 13.49
CA SER A 464 25.25 5.36 13.85
C SER A 464 24.26 4.18 13.79
N PRO A 465 23.61 3.92 12.65
CA PRO A 465 22.69 2.81 12.52
C PRO A 465 23.43 1.48 12.69
N GLU A 466 22.91 0.62 13.55
CA GLU A 466 23.48 -0.68 13.87
C GLU A 466 22.41 -1.76 13.89
N ARG A 467 22.79 -2.99 13.47
CA ARG A 467 21.94 -4.16 13.58
C ARG A 467 22.32 -4.99 14.77
N THR A 468 21.41 -5.09 15.72
CA THR A 468 21.60 -5.85 16.95
C THR A 468 20.83 -7.17 16.92
N PRO A 469 21.37 -8.23 17.52
CA PRO A 469 20.70 -9.52 17.61
C PRO A 469 19.44 -9.42 18.45
N GLY A 470 18.44 -10.23 18.08
CA GLY A 470 17.19 -10.34 18.80
C GLY A 470 16.43 -11.62 18.47
N LEU A 471 15.29 -11.78 19.10
CA LEU A 471 14.46 -12.96 18.98
C LEU A 471 13.12 -12.60 18.33
N PHE A 472 12.85 -13.18 17.17
CA PHE A 472 11.54 -13.14 16.53
C PHE A 472 10.66 -14.26 17.09
N ILE A 473 9.41 -13.94 17.42
CA ILE A 473 8.46 -14.86 18.06
C ILE A 473 7.18 -14.85 17.24
N LEU A 474 6.85 -15.99 16.65
CA LEU A 474 5.59 -16.19 15.93
C LEU A 474 4.53 -16.68 16.90
N PHE A 475 3.52 -15.86 17.16
CA PHE A 475 2.41 -16.26 18.03
C PHE A 475 1.31 -16.97 17.26
N ASP A 476 0.79 -16.35 16.22
CA ASP A 476 -0.28 -16.87 15.39
C ASP A 476 -0.22 -16.28 13.96
N GLU A 477 -1.28 -16.44 13.18
CA GLU A 477 -1.34 -15.98 11.78
C GLU A 477 -1.37 -14.45 11.62
N ASP A 478 -1.74 -13.74 12.70
CA ASP A 478 -1.94 -12.30 12.69
C ASP A 478 -1.00 -11.55 13.64
N ARG A 479 -0.23 -12.26 14.49
CA ARG A 479 0.60 -11.65 15.51
C ARG A 479 1.98 -12.27 15.59
N PHE A 480 2.98 -11.41 15.69
CA PHE A 480 4.35 -11.80 16.03
C PHE A 480 4.98 -10.76 16.97
N GLY A 481 6.05 -11.14 17.62
CA GLY A 481 6.82 -10.27 18.49
C GLY A 481 8.30 -10.23 18.13
N PHE A 482 9.00 -9.22 18.62
CA PHE A 482 10.46 -9.14 18.54
C PHE A 482 11.04 -8.64 19.86
N ILE A 483 11.95 -9.42 20.45
CA ILE A 483 12.71 -9.00 21.64
C ILE A 483 14.02 -8.36 21.18
N TRP A 484 14.17 -7.08 21.50
CA TRP A 484 15.38 -6.30 21.32
C TRP A 484 16.26 -6.50 22.54
N LEU A 485 17.25 -7.39 22.47
CA LEU A 485 18.06 -7.79 23.63
C LEU A 485 18.82 -6.61 24.22
N GLU A 486 19.47 -5.83 23.37
CA GLU A 486 20.28 -4.68 23.78
C GLU A 486 19.41 -3.58 24.43
N LEU A 487 18.24 -3.32 23.86
CA LEU A 487 17.31 -2.31 24.38
C LEU A 487 16.46 -2.83 25.55
N LYS A 488 16.53 -4.11 25.89
CA LYS A 488 15.65 -4.78 26.85
C LYS A 488 14.17 -4.42 26.62
N SER A 489 13.77 -4.43 25.35
CA SER A 489 12.43 -4.02 24.91
C SER A 489 11.78 -5.12 24.08
N PHE A 490 10.46 -5.19 24.17
CA PHE A 490 9.65 -6.09 23.37
C PHE A 490 8.69 -5.28 22.49
N SER A 491 8.68 -5.59 21.22
CA SER A 491 7.71 -5.06 20.25
C SER A 491 6.72 -6.16 19.88
N LEU A 492 5.44 -5.88 20.06
CA LEU A 492 4.35 -6.72 19.56
C LEU A 492 3.86 -6.15 18.23
N TYR A 493 3.61 -7.02 17.27
CA TYR A 493 3.08 -6.68 15.96
C TYR A 493 1.78 -7.42 15.71
N SER A 494 0.77 -6.71 15.22
CA SER A 494 -0.54 -7.24 14.84
C SER A 494 -0.86 -6.84 13.40
N ARG A 495 -1.51 -7.75 12.68
CA ARG A 495 -1.91 -7.51 11.29
C ARG A 495 -2.83 -6.29 11.17
N LEU A 496 -2.58 -5.47 10.16
CA LEU A 496 -3.51 -4.42 9.77
C LEU A 496 -4.69 -5.05 9.04
N THR A 497 -5.86 -5.07 9.68
CA THR A 497 -7.06 -5.78 9.21
C THR A 497 -7.97 -4.92 8.33
N ASP A 498 -7.60 -3.67 8.05
CA ASP A 498 -8.37 -2.76 7.20
C ASP A 498 -8.55 -3.32 5.77
N GLN A 499 -9.69 -3.00 5.16
CA GLN A 499 -9.95 -3.38 3.78
C GLN A 499 -9.04 -2.62 2.81
N LEU A 500 -8.12 -3.37 2.19
CA LEU A 500 -7.17 -2.87 1.20
C LEU A 500 -7.64 -3.27 -0.21
N ALA A 501 -8.87 -2.91 -0.57
CA ALA A 501 -9.60 -3.41 -1.73
C ALA A 501 -8.87 -3.26 -3.08
N HIS A 502 -8.07 -2.21 -3.25
CA HIS A 502 -7.34 -1.91 -4.48
C HIS A 502 -5.83 -2.07 -4.35
N ALA A 503 -5.37 -2.60 -3.22
CA ALA A 503 -3.98 -2.97 -3.07
C ALA A 503 -3.70 -4.28 -3.82
N TYR A 504 -2.59 -4.36 -4.50
CA TYR A 504 -2.22 -5.57 -5.23
C TYR A 504 -0.76 -5.94 -5.00
N ALA A 505 -0.49 -7.24 -5.14
CA ALA A 505 0.83 -7.81 -5.06
C ALA A 505 1.33 -8.07 -6.49
N PRO A 506 2.39 -7.41 -6.95
CA PRO A 506 3.03 -7.71 -8.21
C PRO A 506 3.86 -9.00 -8.11
N ASN A 507 4.61 -9.33 -9.15
CA ASN A 507 5.66 -10.33 -9.04
C ASN A 507 6.77 -9.88 -8.06
N MET A 508 7.59 -10.81 -7.58
CA MET A 508 8.64 -10.55 -6.60
C MET A 508 9.67 -9.51 -7.11
N GLU A 509 10.01 -9.55 -8.40
CA GLU A 509 10.98 -8.62 -9.01
C GLU A 509 10.55 -7.15 -8.90
N LEU A 510 9.30 -6.85 -9.24
CA LEU A 510 8.73 -5.50 -9.12
C LEU A 510 8.60 -5.07 -7.66
N PHE A 511 8.22 -6.00 -6.79
CA PHE A 511 8.14 -5.74 -5.35
C PHE A 511 9.51 -5.39 -4.76
N GLU A 512 10.55 -6.15 -5.05
CA GLU A 512 11.91 -5.86 -4.61
C GLU A 512 12.47 -4.56 -5.20
N ALA A 513 12.12 -4.25 -6.45
CA ALA A 513 12.49 -2.98 -7.05
C ALA A 513 11.86 -1.79 -6.29
N MET A 514 10.60 -1.92 -5.88
CA MET A 514 9.95 -0.92 -5.02
C MET A 514 10.67 -0.78 -3.68
N LEU A 515 11.00 -1.89 -3.00
CA LEU A 515 11.72 -1.86 -1.72
C LEU A 515 13.07 -1.17 -1.82
N ARG A 516 13.87 -1.47 -2.86
CA ARG A 516 15.15 -0.80 -3.11
C ARG A 516 14.99 0.70 -3.30
N ASN A 517 13.94 1.12 -3.99
CA ASN A 517 13.67 2.54 -4.22
C ASN A 517 13.13 3.23 -2.96
N MET A 518 12.41 2.51 -2.09
CA MET A 518 11.79 3.08 -0.90
C MET A 518 12.81 3.73 0.05
N GLN A 519 13.99 3.15 0.22
CA GLN A 519 15.05 3.71 1.04
C GLN A 519 15.53 5.09 0.56
N SER A 520 15.49 5.34 -0.75
CA SER A 520 15.86 6.62 -1.34
C SER A 520 14.77 7.70 -1.24
N TRP A 521 13.55 7.34 -0.81
CA TRP A 521 12.44 8.30 -0.72
C TRP A 521 12.50 9.16 0.54
N THR A 522 13.14 8.66 1.58
CA THR A 522 13.18 9.28 2.91
C THR A 522 14.57 9.80 3.31
N SER A 523 15.57 9.60 2.46
CA SER A 523 16.96 10.08 2.64
C SER A 523 17.14 11.57 2.31
#